data_4b5da7af3fbd292b42a5972ce589a58f
#
_entry.id   4b5da7af3fbd292b42a5972ce589a58f
#
_cell.length_a   1.000
_cell.length_b   1.000
_cell.length_c   1.000
_cell.angle_alpha   90.00
_cell.angle_beta   90.00
_cell.angle_gamma   90.00
#
_symmetry.space_group_name_H-M   'P 1'
#
loop_
_entity.id
_entity.type
_entity.pdbx_description
1 polymer ?
#
loop_
_entity_poly.entity_id
_entity_poly.type
_entity_poly.pdbx_seq_one_letter_code
_entity_poly.pdbx_strand_id
1 'polypeptide(L)'
;MRRREFLGVLGGAAAAWPLAALAQQADRMRRIGVLMYLASDDAEGQARLAAFAHALEQLGWSDGRNLRIDTRWAKADDIGKHAAELAALAPDVLLAGTGTATVAPLLQATRTVPIVFVSVVDPVGAGFVASLAQPGGNATGFTIYEYSMSGKWLELLKEMAPSVTRAAVL
;
A
#
# COMPACT_ATOMS: atom_id res chain seq x y z
N MET A 1 -0.74 53.03 21.14
CA MET A 1 -1.31 51.71 20.86
C MET A 1 -2.18 51.28 22.01
N ARG A 2 -3.47 51.09 21.81
CA ARG A 2 -4.41 50.69 22.86
C ARG A 2 -4.31 49.19 23.07
N ARG A 3 -4.33 48.70 24.31
CA ARG A 3 -4.23 47.26 24.65
C ARG A 3 -5.18 46.35 23.84
N ARG A 4 -6.34 46.88 23.43
CA ARG A 4 -7.31 46.17 22.60
C ARG A 4 -6.82 45.87 21.16
N GLU A 5 -6.05 46.78 20.58
CA GLU A 5 -5.50 46.61 19.22
C GLU A 5 -4.39 45.52 19.19
N PHE A 6 -3.59 45.49 20.27
CA PHE A 6 -2.55 44.46 20.42
C PHE A 6 -3.11 43.05 20.58
N LEU A 7 -4.19 42.88 21.35
CA LEU A 7 -4.88 41.61 21.53
C LEU A 7 -5.59 41.15 20.26
N GLY A 8 -6.12 42.05 19.43
CA GLY A 8 -6.73 41.74 18.14
C GLY A 8 -5.74 41.23 17.12
N VAL A 9 -4.51 41.77 17.09
CA VAL A 9 -3.45 41.32 16.19
C VAL A 9 -2.90 39.94 16.61
N LEU A 10 -2.75 39.72 17.92
CA LEU A 10 -2.30 38.41 18.43
C LEU A 10 -3.36 37.29 18.21
N GLY A 11 -4.65 37.59 18.39
CA GLY A 11 -5.74 36.65 18.14
C GLY A 11 -5.89 36.27 16.66
N GLY A 12 -5.71 37.25 15.76
CA GLY A 12 -5.76 37.02 14.31
C GLY A 12 -4.61 36.19 13.79
N ALA A 13 -3.38 36.40 14.31
CA ALA A 13 -2.21 35.62 13.93
C ALA A 13 -2.29 34.15 14.36
N ALA A 14 -2.85 33.87 15.54
CA ALA A 14 -3.03 32.50 16.04
C ALA A 14 -4.09 31.70 15.27
N ALA A 15 -5.11 32.36 14.72
CA ALA A 15 -6.15 31.71 13.92
C ALA A 15 -5.71 31.42 12.47
N ALA A 16 -4.75 32.18 11.93
CA ALA A 16 -4.24 31.98 10.56
C ALA A 16 -3.17 30.87 10.44
N TRP A 17 -2.52 30.51 11.56
CA TRP A 17 -1.42 29.52 11.55
C TRP A 17 -1.86 28.11 11.09
N PRO A 18 -2.99 27.54 11.56
CA PRO A 18 -3.41 26.22 11.10
C PRO A 18 -3.81 26.18 9.61
N LEU A 19 -4.32 27.31 9.07
CA LEU A 19 -4.68 27.38 7.64
C LEU A 19 -3.45 27.46 6.74
N ALA A 20 -2.40 28.14 7.15
CA ALA A 20 -1.13 28.17 6.43
C ALA A 20 -0.40 26.82 6.44
N ALA A 21 -0.48 26.08 7.58
CA ALA A 21 0.10 24.74 7.67
C ALA A 21 -0.64 23.73 6.78
N LEU A 22 -1.96 23.83 6.65
CA LEU A 22 -2.74 23.00 5.73
C LEU A 22 -2.48 23.33 4.26
N ALA A 23 -2.29 24.61 3.91
CA ALA A 23 -1.94 25.03 2.56
C ALA A 23 -0.54 24.53 2.15
N GLN A 24 0.43 24.55 3.06
CA GLN A 24 1.79 24.04 2.78
C GLN A 24 1.83 22.50 2.62
N GLN A 25 0.89 21.76 3.23
CA GLN A 25 0.76 20.33 3.00
C GLN A 25 0.21 19.99 1.61
N ALA A 26 -0.60 20.88 1.03
CA ALA A 26 -1.18 20.68 -0.31
C ALA A 26 -0.14 20.85 -1.44
N ASP A 27 0.92 21.63 -1.22
CA ASP A 27 1.97 21.89 -2.22
C ASP A 27 3.14 20.87 -2.18
N ARG A 28 3.18 19.96 -1.21
CA ARG A 28 4.25 18.96 -1.12
C ARG A 28 4.00 17.84 -2.12
N MET A 29 4.94 17.64 -3.05
CA MET A 29 4.94 16.46 -3.90
C MET A 29 5.01 15.18 -3.05
N ARG A 30 3.98 14.34 -3.15
CA ARG A 30 3.93 13.05 -2.48
C ARG A 30 4.76 12.03 -3.25
N ARG A 31 5.28 11.04 -2.54
CA ARG A 31 6.10 9.98 -3.14
C ARG A 31 5.53 8.61 -2.81
N ILE A 32 5.36 7.78 -3.83
CA ILE A 32 4.99 6.37 -3.70
C ILE A 32 6.14 5.53 -4.21
N GLY A 33 6.61 4.58 -3.41
CA GLY A 33 7.51 3.53 -3.86
C GLY A 33 6.72 2.27 -4.21
N VAL A 34 6.92 1.73 -5.41
CA VAL A 34 6.23 0.52 -5.87
C VAL A 34 7.24 -0.59 -6.07
N LEU A 35 7.06 -1.71 -5.38
CA LEU A 35 7.87 -2.92 -5.55
C LEU A 35 7.06 -3.97 -6.30
N MET A 36 7.56 -4.38 -7.47
CA MET A 36 6.96 -5.39 -8.34
C MET A 36 7.86 -6.62 -8.41
N TYR A 37 7.31 -7.80 -8.14
CA TYR A 37 8.02 -9.09 -8.32
C TYR A 37 7.67 -9.68 -9.68
N LEU A 38 8.05 -8.98 -10.73
CA LEU A 38 7.87 -9.32 -12.15
C LEU A 38 9.02 -8.72 -12.94
N ALA A 39 9.24 -9.20 -14.15
CA ALA A 39 10.15 -8.56 -15.08
C ALA A 39 9.59 -7.18 -15.52
N SER A 40 10.47 -6.23 -15.80
CA SER A 40 10.05 -4.87 -16.19
C SER A 40 9.33 -4.81 -17.54
N ASP A 41 9.46 -5.83 -18.36
CA ASP A 41 8.81 -6.00 -19.66
C ASP A 41 7.57 -6.92 -19.60
N ASP A 42 7.17 -7.36 -18.39
CA ASP A 42 5.97 -8.16 -18.21
C ASP A 42 4.72 -7.34 -18.50
N ALA A 43 3.93 -7.79 -19.49
CA ALA A 43 2.77 -7.06 -19.98
C ALA A 43 1.66 -6.91 -18.92
N GLU A 44 1.46 -7.93 -18.07
CA GLU A 44 0.47 -7.88 -16.99
C GLU A 44 0.91 -6.93 -15.89
N GLY A 45 2.19 -6.98 -15.51
CA GLY A 45 2.77 -6.06 -14.54
C GLY A 45 2.66 -4.61 -14.97
N GLN A 46 2.95 -4.32 -16.23
CA GLN A 46 2.80 -2.99 -16.83
C GLN A 46 1.34 -2.54 -16.84
N ALA A 47 0.40 -3.42 -17.21
CA ALA A 47 -1.03 -3.10 -17.22
C ALA A 47 -1.55 -2.79 -15.80
N ARG A 48 -1.11 -3.54 -14.78
CA ARG A 48 -1.46 -3.29 -13.37
C ARG A 48 -0.95 -1.94 -12.89
N LEU A 49 0.31 -1.60 -13.21
CA LEU A 49 0.92 -0.32 -12.84
C LEU A 49 0.21 0.85 -13.54
N ALA A 50 -0.13 0.70 -14.83
CA ALA A 50 -0.88 1.69 -15.58
C ALA A 50 -2.30 1.91 -15.01
N ALA A 51 -3.01 0.84 -14.65
CA ALA A 51 -4.32 0.93 -14.02
C ALA A 51 -4.24 1.63 -12.65
N PHE A 52 -3.22 1.34 -11.85
CA PHE A 52 -2.96 2.03 -10.59
C PHE A 52 -2.73 3.53 -10.79
N ALA A 53 -1.85 3.91 -11.72
CA ALA A 53 -1.56 5.32 -12.03
C ALA A 53 -2.82 6.04 -12.53
N HIS A 54 -3.59 5.41 -13.42
CA HIS A 54 -4.85 5.97 -13.92
C HIS A 54 -5.89 6.19 -12.80
N ALA A 55 -6.03 5.23 -11.89
CA ALA A 55 -6.93 5.38 -10.74
C ALA A 55 -6.51 6.55 -9.82
N LEU A 56 -5.21 6.74 -9.63
CA LEU A 56 -4.68 7.90 -8.89
C LEU A 56 -4.99 9.21 -9.60
N GLU A 57 -4.88 9.27 -10.93
CA GLU A 57 -5.24 10.46 -11.71
C GLU A 57 -6.71 10.82 -11.55
N GLN A 58 -7.62 9.84 -11.55
CA GLN A 58 -9.04 10.06 -11.29
C GLN A 58 -9.31 10.64 -9.90
N LEU A 59 -8.43 10.37 -8.94
CA LEU A 59 -8.46 10.91 -7.58
C LEU A 59 -7.70 12.25 -7.44
N GLY A 60 -7.21 12.83 -8.56
CA GLY A 60 -6.50 14.11 -8.58
C GLY A 60 -4.99 14.03 -8.35
N TRP A 61 -4.43 12.80 -8.24
CA TRP A 61 -2.99 12.60 -8.12
C TRP A 61 -2.37 12.33 -9.49
N SER A 62 -1.40 13.15 -9.89
CA SER A 62 -0.72 12.97 -11.19
C SER A 62 0.78 12.89 -10.97
N ASP A 63 1.40 11.85 -11.55
CA ASP A 63 2.85 11.69 -11.52
C ASP A 63 3.55 12.88 -12.21
N GLY A 64 4.61 13.40 -11.61
CA GLY A 64 5.32 14.59 -12.07
C GLY A 64 4.67 15.93 -11.69
N ARG A 65 3.43 15.97 -11.19
CA ARG A 65 2.75 17.20 -10.76
C ARG A 65 2.66 17.36 -9.24
N ASN A 66 1.93 16.48 -8.57
CA ASN A 66 1.74 16.46 -7.13
C ASN A 66 2.06 15.10 -6.51
N LEU A 67 2.43 14.14 -7.35
CA LEU A 67 2.82 12.79 -7.00
C LEU A 67 4.10 12.42 -7.76
N ARG A 68 4.94 11.56 -7.14
CA ARG A 68 6.05 10.87 -7.77
C ARG A 68 5.93 9.38 -7.48
N ILE A 69 5.95 8.58 -8.54
CA ILE A 69 5.90 7.11 -8.46
C ILE A 69 7.28 6.55 -8.81
N ASP A 70 7.96 5.98 -7.83
CA ASP A 70 9.25 5.30 -8.03
C ASP A 70 9.04 3.79 -8.02
N THR A 71 9.13 3.14 -9.19
CA THR A 71 8.91 1.70 -9.33
C THR A 71 10.23 0.95 -9.37
N ARG A 72 10.27 -0.21 -8.71
CA ARG A 72 11.32 -1.21 -8.84
C ARG A 72 10.72 -2.56 -9.25
N TRP A 73 11.31 -3.12 -10.29
CA TRP A 73 11.01 -4.45 -10.79
C TRP A 73 12.09 -5.40 -10.27
N ALA A 74 11.68 -6.42 -9.56
CA ALA A 74 12.59 -7.28 -8.83
C ALA A 74 12.38 -8.76 -9.19
N LYS A 75 13.46 -9.52 -9.06
CA LYS A 75 13.48 -10.98 -9.03
C LYS A 75 13.84 -11.45 -7.63
N ALA A 76 13.83 -12.77 -7.40
CA ALA A 76 14.13 -13.36 -6.10
C ALA A 76 15.47 -12.89 -5.51
N ASP A 77 16.49 -12.74 -6.36
CA ASP A 77 17.87 -12.47 -5.92
C ASP A 77 18.11 -11.01 -5.52
N ASP A 78 17.30 -10.07 -6.00
CA ASP A 78 17.52 -8.63 -5.83
C ASP A 78 16.37 -7.89 -5.14
N ILE A 79 15.28 -8.59 -4.81
CA ILE A 79 14.09 -7.97 -4.22
C ILE A 79 14.38 -7.24 -2.90
N GLY A 80 15.24 -7.80 -2.05
CA GLY A 80 15.65 -7.18 -0.79
C GLY A 80 16.41 -5.87 -1.02
N LYS A 81 17.29 -5.83 -2.01
CA LYS A 81 18.02 -4.63 -2.44
C LYS A 81 17.06 -3.55 -2.91
N HIS A 82 16.14 -3.88 -3.79
CA HIS A 82 15.16 -2.94 -4.32
C HIS A 82 14.18 -2.43 -3.25
N ALA A 83 13.80 -3.28 -2.29
CA ALA A 83 13.02 -2.85 -1.12
C ALA A 83 13.78 -1.81 -0.27
N ALA A 84 15.08 -2.05 -0.01
CA ALA A 84 15.91 -1.10 0.73
C ALA A 84 16.13 0.21 -0.03
N GLU A 85 16.34 0.16 -1.35
CA GLU A 85 16.44 1.36 -2.20
C GLU A 85 15.16 2.20 -2.13
N LEU A 86 13.97 1.57 -2.24
CA LEU A 86 12.70 2.28 -2.14
C LEU A 86 12.50 2.89 -0.76
N ALA A 87 12.81 2.16 0.31
CA ALA A 87 12.72 2.69 1.67
C ALA A 87 13.67 3.88 1.91
N ALA A 88 14.88 3.85 1.33
CA ALA A 88 15.87 4.92 1.43
C ALA A 88 15.42 6.23 0.75
N LEU A 89 14.48 6.17 -0.21
CA LEU A 89 13.87 7.35 -0.81
C LEU A 89 12.91 8.08 0.14
N ALA A 90 12.67 7.55 1.33
CA ALA A 90 11.73 8.05 2.34
C ALA A 90 10.35 8.40 1.74
N PRO A 91 9.68 7.46 1.04
CA PRO A 91 8.39 7.73 0.42
C PRO A 91 7.30 7.92 1.48
N ASP A 92 6.21 8.56 1.09
CA ASP A 92 5.01 8.70 1.95
C ASP A 92 4.30 7.35 2.15
N VAL A 93 4.40 6.46 1.14
CA VAL A 93 3.85 5.10 1.18
C VAL A 93 4.61 4.16 0.25
N LEU A 94 4.67 2.88 0.61
CA LEU A 94 5.18 1.79 -0.22
C LEU A 94 4.03 0.90 -0.67
N LEU A 95 4.02 0.53 -1.95
CA LEU A 95 3.10 -0.43 -2.53
C LEU A 95 3.81 -1.76 -2.80
N ALA A 96 3.36 -2.82 -2.14
CA ALA A 96 3.73 -4.20 -2.45
C ALA A 96 2.82 -4.70 -3.59
N GLY A 97 3.24 -4.49 -4.85
CA GLY A 97 2.36 -4.51 -6.02
C GLY A 97 2.06 -5.89 -6.60
N THR A 98 2.74 -6.96 -6.17
CA THR A 98 2.63 -8.30 -6.79
C THR A 98 2.61 -9.44 -5.76
N GLY A 99 1.69 -9.36 -4.80
CA GLY A 99 1.44 -10.46 -3.88
C GLY A 99 2.49 -10.63 -2.76
N THR A 100 2.48 -11.81 -2.16
CA THR A 100 3.17 -12.13 -0.91
C THR A 100 4.68 -11.89 -0.96
N ALA A 101 5.32 -12.13 -2.11
CA ALA A 101 6.79 -12.03 -2.26
C ALA A 101 7.35 -10.62 -2.02
N THR A 102 6.54 -9.56 -2.23
CA THR A 102 6.98 -8.17 -2.09
C THR A 102 6.85 -7.64 -0.66
N VAL A 103 6.04 -8.27 0.19
CA VAL A 103 5.69 -7.73 1.52
C VAL A 103 6.83 -7.91 2.53
N ALA A 104 7.36 -9.13 2.67
CA ALA A 104 8.41 -9.41 3.65
C ALA A 104 9.68 -8.55 3.44
N PRO A 105 10.21 -8.37 2.21
CA PRO A 105 11.34 -7.49 1.97
C PRO A 105 11.08 -6.03 2.35
N LEU A 106 9.88 -5.50 2.07
CA LEU A 106 9.51 -4.14 2.47
C LEU A 106 9.39 -4.00 3.99
N LEU A 107 8.79 -4.97 4.68
CA LEU A 107 8.73 -5.01 6.15
C LEU A 107 10.12 -5.11 6.81
N GLN A 108 11.08 -5.74 6.16
CA GLN A 108 12.48 -5.77 6.62
C GLN A 108 13.18 -4.43 6.39
N ALA A 109 12.89 -3.75 5.27
CA ALA A 109 13.52 -2.50 4.89
C ALA A 109 13.03 -1.30 5.73
N THR A 110 11.80 -1.31 6.24
CA THR A 110 11.25 -0.21 7.03
C THR A 110 10.22 -0.67 8.06
N ARG A 111 10.18 0.03 9.19
CA ARG A 111 9.18 -0.17 10.26
C ARG A 111 8.25 1.04 10.42
N THR A 112 8.52 2.12 9.71
CA THR A 112 7.83 3.40 9.88
C THR A 112 7.07 3.87 8.65
N VAL A 113 7.62 3.60 7.44
CA VAL A 113 6.92 3.96 6.20
C VAL A 113 5.70 3.03 6.03
N PRO A 114 4.50 3.56 5.83
CA PRO A 114 3.32 2.75 5.57
C PRO A 114 3.49 1.87 4.34
N ILE A 115 3.09 0.60 4.44
CA ILE A 115 3.12 -0.38 3.35
C ILE A 115 1.69 -0.79 3.03
N VAL A 116 1.28 -0.61 1.78
CA VAL A 116 0.02 -1.15 1.27
C VAL A 116 0.33 -2.35 0.40
N PHE A 117 -0.21 -3.50 0.74
CA PHE A 117 -0.06 -4.70 -0.08
C PHE A 117 -1.33 -5.01 -0.88
N VAL A 118 -1.16 -5.60 -2.05
CA VAL A 118 -2.25 -6.09 -2.90
C VAL A 118 -2.00 -7.53 -3.29
N SER A 119 -3.08 -8.28 -3.47
CA SER A 119 -3.01 -9.66 -3.96
C SER A 119 -2.19 -10.60 -3.05
N VAL A 120 -2.23 -10.39 -1.75
CA VAL A 120 -1.54 -11.24 -0.76
C VAL A 120 -2.45 -12.38 -0.34
N VAL A 121 -1.88 -13.58 -0.25
CA VAL A 121 -2.53 -14.76 0.33
C VAL A 121 -2.20 -14.82 1.81
N ASP A 122 -3.21 -14.90 2.65
CA ASP A 122 -3.11 -15.05 4.11
C ASP A 122 -2.04 -14.17 4.80
N PRO A 123 -2.22 -12.85 4.84
CA PRO A 123 -1.24 -11.96 5.46
C PRO A 123 -1.14 -12.13 6.99
N VAL A 124 -2.15 -12.72 7.63
CA VAL A 124 -2.16 -13.02 9.06
C VAL A 124 -1.30 -14.26 9.33
N GLY A 125 -1.53 -15.36 8.62
CA GLY A 125 -0.72 -16.57 8.73
C GLY A 125 0.74 -16.37 8.32
N ALA A 126 1.01 -15.46 7.38
CA ALA A 126 2.36 -15.04 7.01
C ALA A 126 3.02 -14.10 8.04
N GLY A 127 2.29 -13.65 9.07
CA GLY A 127 2.80 -12.75 10.10
C GLY A 127 3.04 -11.31 9.64
N PHE A 128 2.44 -10.88 8.54
CA PHE A 128 2.56 -9.51 8.02
C PHE A 128 1.69 -8.52 8.78
N VAL A 129 0.54 -8.99 9.27
CA VAL A 129 -0.41 -8.21 10.06
C VAL A 129 -0.94 -9.07 11.21
N ALA A 130 -1.34 -8.43 12.31
CA ALA A 130 -1.91 -9.13 13.46
C ALA A 130 -3.31 -9.69 13.17
N SER A 131 -4.13 -8.91 12.44
CA SER A 131 -5.43 -9.32 11.90
C SER A 131 -5.80 -8.43 10.71
N LEU A 132 -6.81 -8.81 9.93
CA LEU A 132 -7.29 -7.98 8.81
C LEU A 132 -7.98 -6.70 9.31
N ALA A 133 -8.70 -6.77 10.43
CA ALA A 133 -9.40 -5.63 11.01
C ALA A 133 -8.47 -4.67 11.78
N GLN A 134 -7.40 -5.22 12.38
CA GLN A 134 -6.41 -4.48 13.16
C GLN A 134 -5.00 -4.96 12.79
N PRO A 135 -4.40 -4.41 11.74
CA PRO A 135 -3.09 -4.86 11.25
C PRO A 135 -1.96 -4.77 12.27
N GLY A 136 -1.99 -3.79 13.17
CA GLY A 136 -1.09 -3.67 14.32
C GLY A 136 0.33 -3.17 14.03
N GLY A 137 0.71 -3.04 12.76
CA GLY A 137 2.02 -2.57 12.30
C GLY A 137 1.92 -1.47 11.24
N ASN A 138 2.98 -1.30 10.46
CA ASN A 138 3.03 -0.35 9.34
C ASN A 138 2.56 -0.95 8.00
N ALA A 139 2.00 -2.17 7.98
CA ALA A 139 1.47 -2.80 6.77
C ALA A 139 -0.04 -2.99 6.86
N THR A 140 -0.73 -2.74 5.76
CA THR A 140 -2.15 -3.01 5.53
C THR A 140 -2.38 -3.33 4.06
N GLY A 141 -3.56 -3.82 3.67
CA GLY A 141 -3.81 -4.06 2.25
C GLY A 141 -4.97 -4.99 1.96
N PHE A 142 -4.92 -5.59 0.75
CA PHE A 142 -6.00 -6.38 0.18
C PHE A 142 -5.52 -7.81 -0.09
N THR A 143 -6.33 -8.77 0.36
CA THR A 143 -6.10 -10.21 0.17
C THR A 143 -6.81 -10.70 -1.09
N ILE A 144 -6.33 -11.79 -1.68
CA ILE A 144 -7.04 -12.49 -2.77
C ILE A 144 -7.82 -13.66 -2.19
N TYR A 145 -7.18 -14.46 -1.35
CA TYR A 145 -7.77 -15.69 -0.78
C TYR A 145 -7.48 -15.77 0.71
N GLU A 146 -8.43 -16.34 1.42
CA GLU A 146 -8.29 -16.77 2.81
C GLU A 146 -8.37 -18.30 2.87
N TYR A 147 -7.58 -18.95 3.72
CA TYR A 147 -7.64 -20.40 3.90
C TYR A 147 -9.01 -20.89 4.37
N SER A 148 -9.76 -20.05 5.08
CA SER A 148 -11.13 -20.33 5.50
C SER A 148 -12.08 -20.61 4.33
N MET A 149 -11.78 -20.11 3.14
CA MET A 149 -12.61 -20.34 1.94
C MET A 149 -12.51 -21.77 1.42
N SER A 150 -11.41 -22.49 1.67
CA SER A 150 -11.25 -23.87 1.20
C SER A 150 -12.28 -24.81 1.81
N GLY A 151 -12.63 -24.63 3.09
CA GLY A 151 -13.72 -25.38 3.74
C GLY A 151 -15.05 -25.15 3.08
N LYS A 152 -15.39 -23.89 2.77
CA LYS A 152 -16.63 -23.54 2.07
C LYS A 152 -16.72 -24.11 0.66
N TRP A 153 -15.61 -24.15 -0.07
CA TRP A 153 -15.58 -24.79 -1.39
C TRP A 153 -15.83 -26.28 -1.32
N LEU A 154 -15.28 -26.96 -0.29
CA LEU A 154 -15.57 -28.38 -0.07
C LEU A 154 -17.02 -28.63 0.33
N GLU A 155 -17.62 -27.77 1.16
CA GLU A 155 -19.04 -27.83 1.50
C GLU A 155 -19.92 -27.67 0.25
N LEU A 156 -19.68 -26.64 -0.56
CA LEU A 156 -20.38 -26.41 -1.82
C LEU A 156 -20.22 -27.60 -2.79
N LEU A 157 -18.99 -28.14 -2.91
CA LEU A 157 -18.75 -29.31 -3.75
C LEU A 157 -19.57 -30.49 -3.28
N LYS A 158 -19.69 -30.71 -1.98
CA LYS A 158 -20.46 -31.81 -1.39
C LYS A 158 -21.97 -31.61 -1.58
N GLU A 159 -22.45 -30.37 -1.55
CA GLU A 159 -23.86 -30.06 -1.86
C GLU A 159 -24.18 -30.30 -3.34
N MET A 160 -23.27 -29.90 -4.26
CA MET A 160 -23.46 -30.08 -5.70
C MET A 160 -23.31 -31.54 -6.14
N ALA A 161 -22.43 -32.30 -5.48
CA ALA A 161 -22.10 -33.67 -5.82
C ALA A 161 -22.00 -34.56 -4.56
N PRO A 162 -23.16 -34.93 -3.92
CA PRO A 162 -23.17 -35.65 -2.64
C PRO A 162 -22.48 -37.01 -2.66
N SER A 163 -22.40 -37.65 -3.85
CA SER A 163 -21.74 -38.95 -4.05
C SER A 163 -20.20 -38.87 -4.09
N VAL A 164 -19.61 -37.67 -4.19
CA VAL A 164 -18.16 -37.53 -4.21
C VAL A 164 -17.61 -37.72 -2.79
N THR A 165 -16.71 -38.69 -2.65
CA THR A 165 -16.06 -39.05 -1.38
C THR A 165 -14.59 -38.63 -1.32
N ARG A 166 -14.01 -38.20 -2.46
CA ARG A 166 -12.62 -37.74 -2.57
C ARG A 166 -12.53 -36.51 -3.46
N ALA A 167 -11.85 -35.48 -3.00
CA ALA A 167 -11.50 -34.31 -3.79
C ALA A 167 -9.98 -34.10 -3.70
N ALA A 168 -9.34 -33.78 -4.84
CA ALA A 168 -7.94 -33.33 -4.89
C ALA A 168 -7.92 -31.81 -5.11
N VAL A 169 -7.07 -31.12 -4.38
CA VAL A 169 -6.78 -29.71 -4.58
C VAL A 169 -5.36 -29.60 -5.16
N LEU A 170 -5.21 -28.92 -6.27
CA LEU A 170 -3.95 -28.70 -6.97
C LEU A 170 -3.46 -27.28 -6.70
#